data_6e5a57458761524061a6c1e805a89b17
#
_entry.id   6e5a57458761524061a6c1e805a89b17
#
_cell.length_a   1.000
_cell.length_b   1.000
_cell.length_c   1.000
_cell.angle_alpha   90.00
_cell.angle_beta   90.00
_cell.angle_gamma   90.00
#
_symmetry.space_group_name_H-M   'P 1'
#
loop_
_entity.id
_entity.type
_entity.pdbx_description
1 polymer ?
#
loop_
_entity_poly.entity_id
_entity_poly.type
_entity_poly.pdbx_seq_one_letter_code
_entity_poly.pdbx_strand_id
1 'polypeptide(L)'
;RSVSRGLGDVYKRQDPDRDVIVFVGDGSYMMMNSDIYSSVLTGHKLIVVVCDNGGFSVINRLQNFKGSVSFNNQIADSKVERVEYVDFVQHAKSMGALGEQVESIDELEQAFKRAKAADRSYVISMRIQQHQWTPGDAWWDVGVPEVSQRAEVRQARADHTEGQQKQRVGI
;
A
#
# COMPACT_ATOMS: atom_id res chain seq x y z
N ARG A 1 12.44 -3.61 -17.83
CA ARG A 1 11.85 -3.12 -16.56
C ARG A 1 12.19 -4.10 -15.45
N SER A 2 13.13 -3.77 -14.61
CA SER A 2 13.30 -4.51 -13.37
C SER A 2 12.20 -4.07 -12.40
N VAL A 3 11.37 -5.00 -11.96
CA VAL A 3 10.44 -4.75 -10.85
C VAL A 3 11.28 -4.85 -9.58
N SER A 4 11.64 -3.71 -9.00
CA SER A 4 12.25 -3.69 -7.67
C SER A 4 11.20 -4.12 -6.64
N ARG A 5 11.52 -5.09 -5.81
CA ARG A 5 10.69 -5.49 -4.67
C ARG A 5 10.98 -4.67 -3.41
N GLY A 6 11.95 -3.75 -3.48
CA GLY A 6 12.30 -2.83 -2.41
C GLY A 6 11.53 -1.52 -2.49
N LEU A 7 11.69 -0.65 -1.49
CA LEU A 7 11.06 0.69 -1.44
C LEU A 7 11.70 1.72 -2.39
N GLY A 8 12.44 1.28 -3.41
CA GLY A 8 13.05 2.18 -4.40
C GLY A 8 14.54 2.47 -4.19
N ASP A 9 15.19 1.83 -3.22
CA ASP A 9 16.63 2.01 -2.96
C ASP A 9 17.49 1.70 -4.21
N VAL A 10 17.10 0.70 -5.00
CA VAL A 10 17.79 0.34 -6.24
C VAL A 10 17.75 1.49 -7.25
N TYR A 11 16.61 2.17 -7.41
CA TYR A 11 16.51 3.31 -8.32
C TYR A 11 17.35 4.49 -7.84
N LYS A 12 17.40 4.72 -6.55
CA LYS A 12 18.19 5.78 -5.95
C LYS A 12 19.69 5.55 -6.13
N ARG A 13 20.13 4.31 -6.08
CA ARG A 13 21.54 3.93 -6.37
C ARG A 13 21.91 4.13 -7.83
N GLN A 14 20.97 3.90 -8.74
CA GLN A 14 21.20 4.07 -10.18
C GLN A 14 21.27 5.54 -10.59
N ASP A 15 20.56 6.40 -9.90
CA ASP A 15 20.53 7.84 -10.14
C ASP A 15 20.47 8.60 -8.79
N PRO A 16 21.64 8.87 -8.18
CA PRO A 16 21.73 9.50 -6.85
C PRO A 16 21.15 10.91 -6.77
N ASP A 17 21.13 11.65 -7.87
CA ASP A 17 20.65 13.03 -7.91
C ASP A 17 19.12 13.12 -8.07
N ARG A 18 18.47 12.01 -8.38
CA ARG A 18 17.04 11.95 -8.60
C ARG A 18 16.26 11.69 -7.30
N ASP A 19 15.15 12.39 -7.11
CA ASP A 19 14.21 12.05 -6.04
C ASP A 19 13.52 10.72 -6.35
N VAL A 20 13.55 9.82 -5.38
CA VAL A 20 12.77 8.58 -5.42
C VAL A 20 11.62 8.68 -4.43
N ILE A 21 10.41 8.60 -4.94
CA ILE A 21 9.17 8.76 -4.18
C ILE A 21 8.41 7.45 -4.23
N VAL A 22 8.00 6.97 -3.07
CA VAL A 22 7.29 5.70 -2.90
C VAL A 22 5.96 5.98 -2.20
N PHE A 23 4.85 5.66 -2.88
CA PHE A 23 3.53 5.58 -2.23
C PHE A 23 3.28 4.12 -1.86
N VAL A 24 3.00 3.85 -0.60
CA VAL A 24 2.88 2.50 -0.08
C VAL A 24 1.76 2.43 0.96
N GLY A 25 0.97 1.35 0.94
CA GLY A 25 0.03 1.06 2.02
C GLY A 25 0.76 0.62 3.29
N ASP A 26 0.11 0.81 4.43
CA ASP A 26 0.62 0.42 5.75
C ASP A 26 1.05 -1.05 5.82
N GLY A 27 0.25 -1.97 5.29
CA GLY A 27 0.61 -3.39 5.24
C GLY A 27 1.86 -3.68 4.41
N SER A 28 1.99 -3.03 3.25
CA SER A 28 3.18 -3.17 2.39
C SER A 28 4.41 -2.53 3.01
N TYR A 29 4.24 -1.38 3.68
CA TYR A 29 5.32 -0.75 4.45
C TYR A 29 5.89 -1.72 5.49
N MET A 30 5.03 -2.41 6.24
CA MET A 30 5.46 -3.37 7.27
C MET A 30 6.23 -4.57 6.71
N MET A 31 6.04 -4.92 5.44
CA MET A 31 6.80 -5.99 4.78
C MET A 31 8.21 -5.58 4.35
N MET A 32 8.45 -4.28 4.07
CA MET A 32 9.68 -3.80 3.45
C MET A 32 10.31 -2.60 4.20
N ASN A 33 9.97 -2.42 5.48
CA ASN A 33 10.43 -1.27 6.26
C ASN A 33 11.96 -1.21 6.47
N SER A 34 12.65 -2.35 6.40
CA SER A 34 14.11 -2.43 6.48
C SER A 34 14.84 -1.61 5.41
N ASP A 35 14.20 -1.35 4.27
CA ASP A 35 14.77 -0.53 3.21
C ASP A 35 14.96 0.93 3.66
N ILE A 36 14.16 1.41 4.62
CA ILE A 36 14.34 2.74 5.21
C ILE A 36 15.66 2.79 5.97
N TYR A 37 15.95 1.78 6.79
CA TYR A 37 17.22 1.70 7.50
C TYR A 37 18.40 1.57 6.53
N SER A 38 18.27 0.74 5.51
CA SER A 38 19.27 0.60 4.47
C SER A 38 19.54 1.91 3.73
N SER A 39 18.51 2.69 3.44
CA SER A 39 18.63 3.99 2.77
C SER A 39 19.37 5.01 3.64
N VAL A 40 19.15 4.98 4.95
CA VAL A 40 19.87 5.85 5.91
C VAL A 40 21.34 5.44 5.99
N LEU A 41 21.64 4.15 6.11
CA LEU A 41 23.02 3.65 6.17
C LEU A 41 23.85 3.94 4.91
N THR A 42 23.20 3.90 3.76
CA THR A 42 23.86 4.11 2.47
C THR A 42 23.85 5.58 2.00
N GLY A 43 23.15 6.45 2.72
CA GLY A 43 22.99 7.85 2.31
C GLY A 43 22.10 8.07 1.09
N HIS A 44 21.31 7.07 0.69
CA HIS A 44 20.40 7.14 -0.46
C HIS A 44 18.99 7.56 -0.03
N LYS A 45 18.72 8.85 -0.08
CA LYS A 45 17.45 9.43 0.36
C LYS A 45 16.24 8.87 -0.41
N LEU A 46 15.24 8.41 0.35
CA LEU A 46 13.90 8.05 -0.14
C LEU A 46 12.86 8.99 0.48
N ILE A 47 11.82 9.30 -0.28
CA ILE A 47 10.60 9.94 0.22
C ILE A 47 9.49 8.90 0.19
N VAL A 48 9.01 8.48 1.36
CA VAL A 48 8.01 7.42 1.49
C VAL A 48 6.72 8.01 2.03
N VAL A 49 5.64 7.87 1.28
CA VAL A 49 4.29 8.25 1.72
C VAL A 49 3.54 6.99 2.11
N VAL A 50 3.29 6.84 3.40
CA VAL A 50 2.53 5.71 3.95
C VAL A 50 1.05 6.08 3.94
N CYS A 51 0.29 5.40 3.08
CA CYS A 51 -1.15 5.52 2.99
C CYS A 51 -1.78 4.52 3.99
N ASP A 52 -1.98 4.96 5.24
CA ASP A 52 -2.49 4.12 6.32
C ASP A 52 -4.01 3.95 6.17
N ASN A 53 -4.43 2.77 5.77
CA ASN A 53 -5.84 2.38 5.68
C ASN A 53 -6.22 1.27 6.69
N GLY A 54 -5.35 0.98 7.65
CA GLY A 54 -5.61 0.03 8.74
C GLY A 54 -5.44 -1.43 8.33
N GLY A 55 -4.50 -1.75 7.42
CA GLY A 55 -4.15 -3.12 7.06
C GLY A 55 -4.06 -3.39 5.56
N PHE A 56 -4.35 -4.61 5.15
CA PHE A 56 -4.34 -5.04 3.75
C PHE A 56 -5.69 -4.79 3.06
N SER A 57 -6.14 -3.54 3.00
CA SER A 57 -7.48 -3.19 2.51
C SER A 57 -7.72 -3.59 1.06
N VAL A 58 -6.71 -3.54 0.19
CA VAL A 58 -6.82 -4.03 -1.21
C VAL A 58 -7.07 -5.54 -1.22
N ILE A 59 -6.40 -6.30 -0.39
CA ILE A 59 -6.61 -7.75 -0.29
C ILE A 59 -8.01 -8.03 0.24
N ASN A 60 -8.46 -7.29 1.25
CA ASN A 60 -9.83 -7.40 1.77
C ASN A 60 -10.89 -7.08 0.70
N ARG A 61 -10.65 -6.03 -0.12
CA ARG A 61 -11.50 -5.70 -1.27
C ARG A 61 -11.58 -6.87 -2.25
N LEU A 62 -10.44 -7.42 -2.67
CA LEU A 62 -10.39 -8.55 -3.58
C LEU A 62 -11.13 -9.77 -3.02
N GLN A 63 -10.95 -10.07 -1.74
CA GLN A 63 -11.62 -11.16 -1.05
C GLN A 63 -13.14 -11.01 -1.10
N ASN A 64 -13.66 -9.84 -0.71
CA ASN A 64 -15.09 -9.56 -0.72
C ASN A 64 -15.65 -9.55 -2.14
N PHE A 65 -14.94 -8.97 -3.09
CA PHE A 65 -15.32 -8.91 -4.50
C PHE A 65 -15.43 -10.30 -5.15
N LYS A 66 -14.70 -11.28 -4.64
CA LYS A 66 -14.77 -12.68 -5.09
C LYS A 66 -15.77 -13.53 -4.28
N GLY A 67 -16.67 -12.89 -3.56
CA GLY A 67 -17.79 -13.55 -2.83
C GLY A 67 -17.42 -14.12 -1.46
N SER A 68 -16.22 -13.79 -0.94
CA SER A 68 -15.83 -14.14 0.42
C SER A 68 -16.21 -13.05 1.42
N VAL A 69 -16.02 -13.32 2.70
CA VAL A 69 -16.19 -12.35 3.79
C VAL A 69 -14.85 -11.78 4.19
N SER A 70 -14.84 -10.60 4.80
CA SER A 70 -13.63 -10.03 5.40
C SER A 70 -13.05 -10.99 6.44
N PHE A 71 -11.75 -11.21 6.35
CA PHE A 71 -11.07 -12.13 7.26
C PHE A 71 -9.59 -11.76 7.44
N ASN A 72 -9.24 -11.28 8.63
CA ASN A 72 -7.86 -11.00 9.08
C ASN A 72 -6.99 -10.11 8.16
N ASN A 73 -7.61 -9.35 7.25
CA ASN A 73 -6.88 -8.44 6.37
C ASN A 73 -6.81 -7.01 6.92
N GLN A 74 -7.61 -6.71 7.90
CA GLN A 74 -7.69 -5.38 8.49
C GLN A 74 -7.55 -5.46 10.00
N ILE A 75 -6.98 -4.43 10.59
CA ILE A 75 -6.83 -4.32 12.04
C ILE A 75 -8.22 -4.39 12.72
N ALA A 76 -9.24 -3.77 12.10
CA ALA A 76 -10.61 -3.79 12.59
C ALA A 76 -11.23 -5.19 12.66
N ASP A 77 -10.75 -6.15 11.85
CA ASP A 77 -11.22 -7.53 11.83
C ASP A 77 -10.45 -8.43 12.81
N SER A 78 -9.43 -7.89 13.47
CA SER A 78 -8.62 -8.65 14.42
C SER A 78 -9.39 -8.91 15.72
N LYS A 79 -9.19 -10.11 16.29
CA LYS A 79 -9.82 -10.55 17.55
C LYS A 79 -8.97 -10.16 18.76
N VAL A 80 -8.47 -8.95 18.81
CA VAL A 80 -7.70 -8.45 19.94
C VAL A 80 -8.58 -7.54 20.80
N GLU A 81 -8.42 -7.61 22.12
CA GLU A 81 -9.18 -6.77 23.04
C GLU A 81 -8.87 -5.27 22.87
N ARG A 82 -7.61 -4.98 22.52
CA ARG A 82 -7.13 -3.62 22.27
C ARG A 82 -6.44 -3.57 20.91
N VAL A 83 -6.96 -2.73 20.06
CA VAL A 83 -6.36 -2.46 18.74
C VAL A 83 -5.19 -1.49 18.92
N GLU A 84 -4.01 -1.93 18.52
CA GLU A 84 -2.82 -1.10 18.47
C GLU A 84 -2.52 -0.69 17.03
N TYR A 85 -2.35 0.61 16.82
CA TYR A 85 -1.95 1.17 15.53
C TYR A 85 -0.46 1.47 15.53
N VAL A 86 0.18 1.20 14.40
CA VAL A 86 1.61 1.50 14.24
C VAL A 86 1.80 3.01 14.09
N ASP A 87 2.68 3.59 14.90
CA ASP A 87 3.19 4.94 14.67
C ASP A 87 4.34 4.86 13.64
N PHE A 88 3.98 5.02 12.37
CA PHE A 88 4.94 4.94 11.25
C PHE A 88 6.00 6.05 11.31
N VAL A 89 5.68 7.18 11.90
CA VAL A 89 6.62 8.29 12.06
C VAL A 89 7.69 7.94 13.09
N GLN A 90 7.30 7.46 14.26
CA GLN A 90 8.25 7.02 15.28
C GLN A 90 9.05 5.80 14.84
N HIS A 91 8.40 4.89 14.12
CA HIS A 91 9.09 3.74 13.54
C HIS A 91 10.20 4.17 12.56
N ALA A 92 9.90 5.11 11.65
CA ALA A 92 10.89 5.64 10.72
C ALA A 92 12.03 6.38 11.45
N LYS A 93 11.69 7.19 12.46
CA LYS A 93 12.69 7.90 13.29
C LYS A 93 13.60 6.96 14.05
N SER A 94 13.11 5.82 14.52
CA SER A 94 13.93 4.80 15.18
C SER A 94 14.99 4.20 14.26
N MET A 95 14.78 4.23 12.95
CA MET A 95 15.73 3.81 11.92
C MET A 95 16.62 4.95 11.39
N GLY A 96 16.55 6.15 12.00
CA GLY A 96 17.36 7.30 11.62
C GLY A 96 16.80 8.15 10.48
N ALA A 97 15.63 7.84 9.96
CA ALA A 97 14.92 8.67 8.99
C ALA A 97 14.21 9.86 9.69
N LEU A 98 13.79 10.84 8.90
CA LEU A 98 12.88 11.88 9.33
C LEU A 98 11.44 11.44 9.06
N GLY A 99 10.47 12.11 9.68
CA GLY A 99 9.08 11.83 9.36
C GLY A 99 8.10 12.71 10.10
N GLU A 100 6.90 12.80 9.52
CA GLU A 100 5.75 13.50 10.06
C GLU A 100 4.44 12.84 9.66
N GLN A 101 3.40 13.07 10.45
CA GLN A 101 2.03 12.68 10.12
C GLN A 101 1.29 13.89 9.56
N VAL A 102 0.44 13.65 8.58
CA VAL A 102 -0.41 14.66 7.94
C VAL A 102 -1.86 14.18 7.87
N GLU A 103 -2.80 15.12 7.88
CA GLU A 103 -4.24 14.83 7.92
C GLU A 103 -5.00 15.40 6.70
N SER A 104 -4.33 16.18 5.87
CA SER A 104 -4.92 16.81 4.69
C SER A 104 -3.97 16.79 3.50
N ILE A 105 -4.53 16.99 2.29
CA ILE A 105 -3.74 17.11 1.06
C ILE A 105 -2.82 18.34 1.10
N ASP A 106 -3.29 19.45 1.68
CA ASP A 106 -2.48 20.66 1.80
C ASP A 106 -1.27 20.41 2.72
N GLU A 107 -1.47 19.71 3.83
CA GLU A 107 -0.37 19.30 4.72
C GLU A 107 0.58 18.31 4.03
N LEU A 108 0.06 17.36 3.25
CA LEU A 108 0.87 16.44 2.46
C LEU A 108 1.77 17.20 1.47
N GLU A 109 1.22 18.21 0.79
CA GLU A 109 2.00 19.04 -0.13
C GLU A 109 3.14 19.79 0.58
N GLN A 110 2.87 20.34 1.77
CA GLN A 110 3.89 21.02 2.57
C GLN A 110 4.94 20.04 3.12
N ALA A 111 4.49 18.87 3.60
CA ALA A 111 5.40 17.79 4.04
C ALA A 111 6.30 17.32 2.90
N PHE A 112 5.77 17.25 1.70
CA PHE A 112 6.53 16.89 0.51
C PHE A 112 7.64 17.88 0.19
N LYS A 113 7.38 19.19 0.33
CA LYS A 113 8.39 20.24 0.17
C LYS A 113 9.51 20.09 1.21
N ARG A 114 9.16 19.80 2.47
CA ARG A 114 10.14 19.53 3.53
C ARG A 114 10.96 18.27 3.24
N ALA A 115 10.30 17.20 2.84
CA ALA A 115 10.95 15.94 2.48
C ALA A 115 11.94 16.10 1.32
N LYS A 116 11.61 16.91 0.32
CA LYS A 116 12.54 17.22 -0.78
C LYS A 116 13.77 17.99 -0.32
N ALA A 117 13.60 18.90 0.63
CA ALA A 117 14.70 19.70 1.18
C ALA A 117 15.54 18.93 2.22
N ALA A 118 15.06 17.80 2.72
CA ALA A 118 15.76 17.01 3.74
C ALA A 118 17.04 16.37 3.22
N ASP A 119 17.99 16.15 4.12
CA ASP A 119 19.31 15.54 3.85
C ASP A 119 19.28 14.00 3.90
N ARG A 120 18.18 13.38 4.32
CA ARG A 120 18.03 11.93 4.49
C ARG A 120 16.61 11.48 4.19
N SER A 121 16.39 10.17 4.24
CA SER A 121 15.08 9.56 4.00
C SER A 121 14.01 10.15 4.90
N TYR A 122 12.82 10.34 4.32
CA TYR A 122 11.71 11.02 4.94
C TYR A 122 10.43 10.20 4.76
N VAL A 123 9.73 9.93 5.86
CA VAL A 123 8.48 9.19 5.87
C VAL A 123 7.33 10.13 6.22
N ILE A 124 6.35 10.22 5.34
CA ILE A 124 5.11 10.96 5.56
C ILE A 124 4.01 9.94 5.78
N SER A 125 3.37 9.94 6.93
CA SER A 125 2.23 9.07 7.23
C SER A 125 0.93 9.84 7.09
N MET A 126 -0.03 9.28 6.35
CA MET A 126 -1.36 9.84 6.16
C MET A 126 -2.42 8.77 6.32
N ARG A 127 -3.40 9.00 7.19
CA ARG A 127 -4.59 8.15 7.26
C ARG A 127 -5.50 8.42 6.08
N ILE A 128 -5.89 7.33 5.42
CA ILE A 128 -6.79 7.37 4.27
C ILE A 128 -8.05 6.53 4.52
N GLN A 129 -9.07 6.75 3.71
CA GLN A 129 -10.33 6.03 3.80
C GLN A 129 -10.13 4.54 3.48
N GLN A 130 -10.56 3.69 4.40
CA GLN A 130 -10.36 2.24 4.33
C GLN A 130 -11.19 1.56 3.23
N HIS A 131 -12.41 2.05 3.01
CA HIS A 131 -13.40 1.39 2.13
C HIS A 131 -13.81 2.24 0.92
N GLN A 132 -13.10 3.33 0.66
CA GLN A 132 -13.36 4.17 -0.49
C GLN A 132 -12.38 3.85 -1.63
N TRP A 133 -12.93 3.44 -2.76
CA TRP A 133 -12.18 2.98 -3.92
C TRP A 133 -12.53 3.78 -5.16
N THR A 134 -11.59 3.88 -6.08
CA THR A 134 -11.89 4.34 -7.44
C THR A 134 -12.82 3.35 -8.12
N PRO A 135 -13.78 3.81 -8.96
CA PRO A 135 -14.64 2.93 -9.74
C PRO A 135 -13.83 2.13 -10.75
N GLY A 136 -14.36 0.96 -11.10
CA GLY A 136 -13.76 0.06 -12.06
C GLY A 136 -13.04 -1.12 -11.42
N ASP A 137 -12.83 -2.14 -12.25
CA ASP A 137 -12.08 -3.35 -11.90
C ASP A 137 -11.47 -3.95 -13.16
N ALA A 138 -10.50 -4.85 -12.99
CA ALA A 138 -9.93 -5.66 -14.05
C ALA A 138 -10.34 -7.12 -13.84
N TRP A 139 -10.87 -7.73 -14.88
CA TRP A 139 -11.33 -9.12 -14.88
C TRP A 139 -10.17 -10.09 -15.19
N TRP A 140 -9.04 -9.86 -14.54
CA TRP A 140 -7.88 -10.75 -14.62
C TRP A 140 -8.19 -12.10 -13.99
N ASP A 141 -7.45 -13.11 -14.37
CA ASP A 141 -7.66 -14.47 -13.89
C ASP A 141 -7.14 -14.64 -12.45
N VAL A 142 -7.91 -14.11 -11.52
CA VAL A 142 -7.70 -14.31 -10.08
C VAL A 142 -8.57 -15.50 -9.68
N GLY A 143 -8.04 -16.39 -8.87
CA GLY A 143 -8.71 -17.61 -8.45
C GLY A 143 -10.10 -17.40 -7.87
N VAL A 144 -11.12 -17.30 -8.72
CA VAL A 144 -12.51 -17.45 -8.33
C VAL A 144 -12.87 -18.91 -8.49
N PRO A 145 -13.22 -19.63 -7.42
CA PRO A 145 -13.54 -21.05 -7.53
C PRO A 145 -14.66 -21.33 -8.53
N GLU A 146 -14.48 -22.34 -9.35
CA GLU A 146 -15.51 -22.82 -10.29
C GLU A 146 -16.65 -23.51 -9.55
N VAL A 147 -16.32 -24.14 -8.42
CA VAL A 147 -17.27 -24.87 -7.58
C VAL A 147 -17.26 -24.29 -6.18
N SER A 148 -18.43 -23.85 -5.72
CA SER A 148 -18.60 -23.37 -4.34
C SER A 148 -20.03 -23.62 -3.88
N GLN A 149 -20.18 -23.91 -2.58
CA GLN A 149 -21.50 -23.99 -1.95
C GLN A 149 -22.06 -22.59 -1.64
N ARG A 150 -21.22 -21.56 -1.58
CA ARG A 150 -21.63 -20.17 -1.31
C ARG A 150 -22.24 -19.55 -2.57
N ALA A 151 -23.43 -18.96 -2.42
CA ALA A 151 -24.11 -18.27 -3.51
C ALA A 151 -23.33 -17.07 -4.02
N GLU A 152 -22.72 -16.31 -3.11
CA GLU A 152 -21.91 -15.12 -3.41
C GLU A 152 -20.68 -15.46 -4.27
N VAL A 153 -20.04 -16.60 -4.02
CA VAL A 153 -18.88 -17.04 -4.83
C VAL A 153 -19.33 -17.48 -6.21
N ARG A 154 -20.48 -18.18 -6.32
CA ARG A 154 -21.02 -18.56 -7.64
C ARG A 154 -21.41 -17.32 -8.46
N GLN A 155 -22.02 -16.32 -7.82
CA GLN A 155 -22.33 -15.05 -8.49
C GLN A 155 -21.05 -14.34 -8.93
N ALA A 156 -20.06 -14.21 -8.05
CA ALA A 156 -18.77 -13.60 -8.41
C ALA A 156 -18.07 -14.33 -9.59
N ARG A 157 -18.22 -15.66 -9.69
CA ARG A 157 -17.71 -16.41 -10.84
C ARG A 157 -18.47 -16.09 -12.13
N ALA A 158 -19.78 -15.97 -12.06
CA ALA A 158 -20.60 -15.58 -13.22
C ALA A 158 -20.23 -14.18 -13.71
N ASP A 159 -20.14 -13.21 -12.79
CA ASP A 159 -19.75 -11.82 -13.07
C ASP A 159 -18.36 -11.74 -13.68
N HIS A 160 -17.42 -12.53 -13.17
CA HIS A 160 -16.05 -12.62 -13.69
C HIS A 160 -16.04 -13.11 -15.15
N THR A 161 -16.79 -14.17 -15.44
CA THR A 161 -16.87 -14.73 -16.79
C THR A 161 -17.49 -13.74 -17.78
N GLU A 162 -18.55 -13.06 -17.39
CA GLU A 162 -19.18 -12.01 -18.19
C GLU A 162 -18.25 -10.80 -18.37
N GLY A 163 -17.58 -10.37 -17.31
CA GLY A 163 -16.64 -9.25 -17.33
C GLY A 163 -15.46 -9.52 -18.26
N GLN A 164 -14.90 -10.73 -18.26
CA GLN A 164 -13.81 -11.11 -19.16
C GLN A 164 -14.20 -10.99 -20.65
N GLN A 165 -15.44 -11.31 -21.00
CA GLN A 165 -15.92 -11.18 -22.38
C GLN A 165 -15.99 -9.73 -22.87
N LYS A 166 -16.17 -8.78 -21.94
CA LYS A 166 -16.26 -7.34 -22.21
C LYS A 166 -14.93 -6.60 -22.07
N GLN A 167 -13.92 -7.27 -21.53
CA GLN A 167 -12.63 -6.66 -21.27
C GLN A 167 -11.86 -6.43 -22.57
N ARG A 168 -11.27 -5.24 -22.72
CA ARG A 168 -10.32 -4.99 -23.82
C ARG A 168 -9.12 -5.92 -23.68
N VAL A 169 -8.87 -6.68 -24.73
CA VAL A 169 -7.60 -7.39 -24.87
C VAL A 169 -6.55 -6.32 -25.20
N GLY A 170 -5.57 -6.17 -24.33
CA GLY A 170 -4.46 -5.26 -24.60
C GLY A 170 -3.70 -5.68 -25.86
N ILE A 171 -3.32 -4.70 -26.67
CA ILE A 171 -2.42 -4.88 -27.83
C ILE A 171 -0.98 -4.89 -27.33
#